data_7b6b6983f6bcc5994777129b5f362491
#
_entry.id   7b6b6983f6bcc5994777129b5f362491
#
_cell.length_a   1.000
_cell.length_b   1.000
_cell.length_c   1.000
_cell.angle_alpha   90.00
_cell.angle_beta   90.00
_cell.angle_gamma   90.00
#
_symmetry.space_group_name_H-M   'P 1'
#
loop_
_entity.id
_entity.type
_entity.pdbx_description
1 polymer ?
#
loop_
_entity_poly.entity_id
_entity_poly.type
_entity_poly.pdbx_seq_one_letter_code
_entity_poly.pdbx_strand_id
1 'polypeptide(L)'
;MGDIKKQKKKFSKPSHPWQKDRIEAEKEMLKQYGLRRKYEIWKTDSLLRKFLNRAKTIIAQRTTQSELEKKQMLDRLYSLGLLKHGSRVEDVLNLTIKDLMERRLQTLIVRKQLARTMLQARQFITHECVAVGHKKITAPSYLVSVQEEPQIRLVKPLNVVQQATLEKTEKEVKN
;
A
#
# COMPACT_ATOMS: atom_id res chain seq x y z
N MET A 1 19.49 -27.01 20.24
CA MET A 1 18.66 -25.88 19.75
C MET A 1 19.61 -24.82 19.22
N GLY A 2 19.37 -24.27 18.01
CA GLY A 2 20.21 -23.18 17.47
C GLY A 2 19.77 -21.82 18.00
N ASP A 3 20.70 -20.87 18.00
CA ASP A 3 20.41 -19.47 18.38
C ASP A 3 19.35 -18.84 17.52
N ILE A 4 18.62 -17.85 18.10
CA ILE A 4 17.61 -17.07 17.39
C ILE A 4 18.29 -16.29 16.27
N LYS A 5 17.93 -16.57 15.01
CA LYS A 5 18.49 -15.87 13.86
C LYS A 5 18.12 -14.39 13.90
N LYS A 6 19.14 -13.52 13.79
CA LYS A 6 18.95 -12.08 13.71
C LYS A 6 18.04 -11.71 12.54
N GLN A 7 17.02 -10.89 12.78
CA GLN A 7 16.10 -10.42 11.74
C GLN A 7 16.83 -9.59 10.69
N LYS A 8 16.62 -9.92 9.41
CA LYS A 8 17.18 -9.18 8.28
C LYS A 8 16.33 -7.95 7.97
N LYS A 9 16.97 -6.85 7.56
CA LYS A 9 16.26 -5.66 7.06
C LYS A 9 15.44 -6.01 5.82
N LYS A 10 14.19 -5.55 5.77
CA LYS A 10 13.28 -5.78 4.64
C LYS A 10 13.39 -4.71 3.55
N PHE A 11 14.33 -3.80 3.64
CA PHE A 11 14.56 -2.71 2.69
C PHE A 11 16.06 -2.43 2.52
N SER A 12 16.44 -1.92 1.34
CA SER A 12 17.74 -1.35 1.04
C SER A 12 17.68 0.17 1.19
N LYS A 13 18.76 0.76 1.72
CA LYS A 13 18.95 2.21 1.70
C LYS A 13 19.40 2.64 0.30
N PRO A 14 19.16 3.90 -0.10
CA PRO A 14 19.71 4.43 -1.34
C PRO A 14 21.25 4.41 -1.32
N SER A 15 21.87 4.09 -2.48
CA SER A 15 23.32 4.11 -2.66
C SER A 15 23.90 5.53 -2.54
N HIS A 16 23.19 6.54 -3.06
CA HIS A 16 23.59 7.95 -2.98
C HIS A 16 22.66 8.71 -2.01
N PRO A 17 23.04 8.88 -0.73
CA PRO A 17 22.16 9.44 0.30
C PRO A 17 21.78 10.91 0.06
N TRP A 18 22.64 11.69 -0.56
CA TRP A 18 22.56 13.16 -0.69
C TRP A 18 22.05 13.65 -2.04
N GLN A 19 21.45 12.80 -2.86
CA GLN A 19 20.87 13.19 -4.14
C GLN A 19 19.62 14.07 -3.91
N LYS A 20 19.69 15.34 -4.33
CA LYS A 20 18.68 16.38 -4.09
C LYS A 20 17.32 15.99 -4.68
N ASP A 21 17.26 15.67 -5.97
CA ASP A 21 16.01 15.38 -6.69
C ASP A 21 15.23 14.22 -6.06
N ARG A 22 15.95 13.15 -5.66
CA ARG A 22 15.33 12.03 -4.95
C ARG A 22 14.80 12.44 -3.59
N ILE A 23 15.52 13.29 -2.85
CA ILE A 23 15.11 13.76 -1.52
C ILE A 23 13.84 14.60 -1.63
N GLU A 24 13.72 15.43 -2.65
CA GLU A 24 12.55 16.26 -2.92
C GLU A 24 11.34 15.39 -3.30
N ALA A 25 11.51 14.45 -4.23
CA ALA A 25 10.46 13.48 -4.59
C ALA A 25 10.00 12.64 -3.38
N GLU A 26 10.93 12.18 -2.52
CA GLU A 26 10.57 11.49 -1.28
C GLU A 26 9.78 12.38 -0.32
N LYS A 27 10.10 13.69 -0.21
CA LYS A 27 9.36 14.64 0.62
C LYS A 27 7.92 14.83 0.13
N GLU A 28 7.72 14.91 -1.18
CA GLU A 28 6.39 15.01 -1.78
C GLU A 28 5.56 13.75 -1.48
N MET A 29 6.14 12.57 -1.69
CA MET A 29 5.46 11.30 -1.36
C MET A 29 5.12 11.19 0.13
N LEU A 30 6.01 11.64 1.03
CA LEU A 30 5.71 11.68 2.46
C LEU A 30 4.48 12.52 2.79
N LYS A 31 4.36 13.71 2.16
CA LYS A 31 3.21 14.61 2.33
C LYS A 31 1.94 14.00 1.74
N GLN A 32 2.02 13.53 0.49
CA GLN A 32 0.88 12.99 -0.27
C GLN A 32 0.24 11.79 0.43
N TYR A 33 1.06 10.83 0.90
CA TYR A 33 0.57 9.59 1.52
C TYR A 33 0.58 9.62 3.06
N GLY A 34 0.87 10.77 3.68
CA GLY A 34 0.89 10.90 5.15
C GLY A 34 1.84 9.92 5.83
N LEU A 35 3.01 9.69 5.23
CA LEU A 35 4.01 8.76 5.76
C LEU A 35 4.80 9.45 6.87
N ARG A 36 5.19 8.69 7.90
CA ARG A 36 5.93 9.24 9.03
C ARG A 36 7.43 9.27 8.80
N ARG A 37 7.98 8.29 8.08
CA ARG A 37 9.43 8.12 7.90
C ARG A 37 9.76 7.66 6.48
N LYS A 38 10.90 8.08 5.95
CA LYS A 38 11.41 7.70 4.62
C LYS A 38 11.58 6.19 4.43
N TYR A 39 11.87 5.43 5.49
CA TYR A 39 12.02 3.98 5.36
C TYR A 39 10.74 3.28 4.88
N GLU A 40 9.56 3.88 5.06
CA GLU A 40 8.30 3.34 4.53
C GLU A 40 8.32 3.36 3.01
N ILE A 41 8.85 4.43 2.41
CA ILE A 41 9.06 4.54 0.96
C ILE A 41 10.07 3.49 0.49
N TRP A 42 11.23 3.41 1.15
CA TRP A 42 12.28 2.46 0.76
C TRP A 42 11.84 1.00 0.89
N LYS A 43 10.97 0.70 1.85
CA LYS A 43 10.38 -0.63 2.00
C LYS A 43 9.45 -0.97 0.83
N THR A 44 8.63 -0.03 0.40
CA THR A 44 7.75 -0.19 -0.77
C THR A 44 8.57 -0.28 -2.06
N ASP A 45 9.59 0.56 -2.22
CA ASP A 45 10.53 0.50 -3.35
C ASP A 45 11.24 -0.87 -3.42
N SER A 46 11.71 -1.37 -2.27
CA SER A 46 12.34 -2.70 -2.21
C SER A 46 11.37 -3.84 -2.55
N LEU A 47 10.08 -3.68 -2.23
CA LEU A 47 9.04 -4.62 -2.64
C LEU A 47 8.79 -4.56 -4.15
N LEU A 48 8.68 -3.35 -4.71
CA LEU A 48 8.55 -3.13 -6.15
C LEU A 48 9.72 -3.76 -6.91
N ARG A 49 10.95 -3.48 -6.49
CA ARG A 49 12.17 -4.06 -7.10
C ARG A 49 12.15 -5.59 -7.09
N LYS A 50 11.59 -6.22 -6.07
CA LYS A 50 11.44 -7.68 -6.03
C LYS A 50 10.50 -8.17 -7.14
N PHE A 51 9.37 -7.49 -7.37
CA PHE A 51 8.46 -7.83 -8.46
C PHE A 51 9.12 -7.62 -9.83
N LEU A 52 9.78 -6.46 -10.03
CA LEU A 52 10.47 -6.15 -11.28
C LEU A 52 11.59 -7.16 -11.59
N ASN A 53 12.42 -7.50 -10.61
CA ASN A 53 13.51 -8.45 -10.80
C ASN A 53 12.96 -9.86 -11.11
N ARG A 54 11.89 -10.28 -10.41
CA ARG A 54 11.26 -11.57 -10.68
C ARG A 54 10.65 -11.61 -12.09
N ALA A 55 9.99 -10.54 -12.53
CA ALA A 55 9.46 -10.43 -13.88
C ALA A 55 10.57 -10.54 -14.93
N LYS A 56 11.69 -9.83 -14.75
CA LYS A 56 12.87 -9.92 -15.64
C LYS A 56 13.41 -11.33 -15.70
N THR A 57 13.52 -12.04 -14.57
CA THR A 57 14.00 -13.43 -14.55
C THR A 57 13.04 -14.35 -15.28
N ILE A 58 11.74 -14.23 -15.10
CA ILE A 58 10.72 -15.03 -15.78
C ILE A 58 10.73 -14.79 -17.28
N ILE A 59 10.90 -13.54 -17.73
CA ILE A 59 10.99 -13.20 -19.15
C ILE A 59 12.23 -13.83 -19.80
N ALA A 60 13.37 -13.85 -19.07
CA ALA A 60 14.62 -14.42 -19.55
C ALA A 60 14.62 -15.95 -19.59
N GLN A 61 13.88 -16.61 -18.71
CA GLN A 61 13.82 -18.07 -18.60
C GLN A 61 12.63 -18.64 -19.40
N ARG A 62 12.88 -19.67 -20.21
CA ARG A 62 11.86 -20.39 -20.99
C ARG A 62 11.72 -21.83 -20.51
N THR A 63 11.41 -22.01 -19.22
CA THR A 63 11.24 -23.35 -18.63
C THR A 63 9.78 -23.53 -18.18
N THR A 64 9.33 -24.77 -18.06
CA THR A 64 8.00 -25.09 -17.53
C THR A 64 7.79 -24.50 -16.13
N GLN A 65 8.85 -24.49 -15.31
CA GLN A 65 8.83 -23.86 -13.99
C GLN A 65 8.59 -22.33 -14.08
N SER A 66 9.20 -21.66 -15.07
CA SER A 66 8.99 -20.22 -15.25
C SER A 66 7.55 -19.86 -15.65
N GLU A 67 6.86 -20.74 -16.35
CA GLU A 67 5.44 -20.55 -16.68
C GLU A 67 4.53 -20.65 -15.46
N LEU A 68 4.80 -21.58 -14.56
CA LEU A 68 4.10 -21.68 -13.27
C LEU A 68 4.35 -20.44 -12.39
N GLU A 69 5.60 -20.00 -12.30
CA GLU A 69 5.96 -18.79 -11.56
C GLU A 69 5.34 -17.52 -12.16
N LYS A 70 5.27 -17.44 -13.50
CA LYS A 70 4.58 -16.39 -14.24
C LYS A 70 3.12 -16.29 -13.80
N LYS A 71 2.40 -17.42 -13.84
CA LYS A 71 0.99 -17.48 -13.46
C LYS A 71 0.80 -17.04 -12.00
N GLN A 72 1.55 -17.63 -11.07
CA GLN A 72 1.47 -17.29 -9.64
C GLN A 72 1.76 -15.81 -9.36
N MET A 73 2.74 -15.22 -10.05
CA MET A 73 3.07 -13.81 -9.90
C MET A 73 1.96 -12.91 -10.42
N LEU A 74 1.41 -13.20 -11.60
CA LEU A 74 0.31 -12.43 -12.18
C LEU A 74 -0.96 -12.54 -11.33
N ASP A 75 -1.31 -13.73 -10.86
CA ASP A 75 -2.46 -13.95 -9.97
C ASP A 75 -2.31 -13.14 -8.68
N ARG A 76 -1.11 -13.09 -8.10
CA ARG A 76 -0.83 -12.29 -6.92
C ARG A 76 -0.94 -10.79 -7.19
N LEU A 77 -0.39 -10.28 -8.30
CA LEU A 77 -0.47 -8.86 -8.65
C LEU A 77 -1.90 -8.46 -9.01
N TYR A 78 -2.65 -9.36 -9.64
CA TYR A 78 -4.07 -9.20 -9.89
C TYR A 78 -4.88 -9.16 -8.58
N SER A 79 -4.65 -10.08 -7.66
CA SER A 79 -5.34 -10.06 -6.37
C SER A 79 -5.07 -8.79 -5.56
N LEU A 80 -3.90 -8.17 -5.71
CA LEU A 80 -3.56 -6.87 -5.13
C LEU A 80 -4.15 -5.68 -5.91
N GLY A 81 -4.75 -5.89 -7.09
CA GLY A 81 -5.29 -4.84 -7.94
C GLY A 81 -4.25 -3.92 -8.57
N LEU A 82 -3.02 -4.43 -8.75
CA LEU A 82 -1.92 -3.71 -9.41
C LEU A 82 -1.93 -3.90 -10.92
N LEU A 83 -2.49 -5.02 -11.39
CA LEU A 83 -2.65 -5.34 -12.81
C LEU A 83 -4.11 -5.71 -13.10
N LYS A 84 -4.51 -5.54 -14.36
CA LYS A 84 -5.81 -6.00 -14.85
C LYS A 84 -5.77 -7.47 -15.22
N HIS A 85 -6.92 -8.12 -15.28
CA HIS A 85 -7.03 -9.49 -15.73
C HIS A 85 -6.54 -9.62 -17.19
N GLY A 86 -5.70 -10.62 -17.48
CA GLY A 86 -5.14 -10.83 -18.81
C GLY A 86 -3.89 -10.01 -19.12
N SER A 87 -3.35 -9.24 -18.16
CA SER A 87 -2.08 -8.52 -18.32
C SER A 87 -0.89 -9.47 -18.56
N ARG A 88 0.10 -8.98 -19.30
CA ARG A 88 1.35 -9.71 -19.57
C ARG A 88 2.40 -9.44 -18.50
N VAL A 89 3.47 -10.25 -18.50
CA VAL A 89 4.59 -10.05 -17.56
C VAL A 89 5.33 -8.74 -17.83
N GLU A 90 5.36 -8.30 -19.07
CA GLU A 90 5.95 -7.03 -19.48
C GLU A 90 5.26 -5.84 -18.80
N ASP A 91 3.95 -5.92 -18.56
CA ASP A 91 3.18 -4.86 -17.89
C ASP A 91 3.62 -4.66 -16.43
N VAL A 92 4.19 -5.70 -15.81
CA VAL A 92 4.76 -5.61 -14.46
C VAL A 92 5.92 -4.62 -14.42
N LEU A 93 6.68 -4.48 -15.51
CA LEU A 93 7.82 -3.57 -15.58
C LEU A 93 7.42 -2.09 -15.56
N ASN A 94 6.18 -1.79 -15.88
CA ASN A 94 5.62 -0.43 -15.88
C ASN A 94 5.09 0.00 -14.50
N LEU A 95 5.05 -0.92 -13.51
CA LEU A 95 4.57 -0.60 -12.18
C LEU A 95 5.45 0.44 -11.49
N THR A 96 4.81 1.40 -10.83
CA THR A 96 5.44 2.48 -10.08
C THR A 96 5.28 2.31 -8.56
N ILE A 97 6.06 3.07 -7.79
CA ILE A 97 5.91 3.10 -6.32
C ILE A 97 4.51 3.63 -5.94
N LYS A 98 3.97 4.57 -6.72
CA LYS A 98 2.65 5.17 -6.48
C LYS A 98 1.54 4.12 -6.51
N ASP A 99 1.58 3.18 -7.47
CA ASP A 99 0.58 2.11 -7.59
C ASP A 99 0.53 1.26 -6.33
N LEU A 100 1.69 0.90 -5.78
CA LEU A 100 1.78 0.18 -4.51
C LEU A 100 1.30 1.02 -3.32
N MET A 101 1.55 2.33 -3.31
CA MET A 101 1.09 3.23 -2.24
C MET A 101 -0.44 3.41 -2.27
N GLU A 102 -1.06 3.42 -3.46
CA GLU A 102 -2.52 3.48 -3.60
C GLU A 102 -3.23 2.23 -3.03
N ARG A 103 -2.56 1.07 -3.02
CA ARG A 103 -3.12 -0.17 -2.46
C ARG A 103 -2.92 -0.34 -0.95
N ARG A 104 -2.31 0.64 -0.26
CA ARG A 104 -2.17 0.61 1.20
C ARG A 104 -3.51 0.90 1.89
N LEU A 105 -3.76 0.21 2.99
CA LEU A 105 -4.97 0.40 3.80
C LEU A 105 -5.20 1.86 4.17
N GLN A 106 -4.14 2.58 4.57
CA GLN A 106 -4.22 4.00 4.91
C GLN A 106 -4.76 4.84 3.75
N THR A 107 -4.31 4.59 2.52
CA THR A 107 -4.75 5.32 1.33
C THR A 107 -6.19 4.96 0.98
N LEU A 108 -6.55 3.68 1.02
CA LEU A 108 -7.90 3.21 0.69
C LEU A 108 -8.98 3.75 1.65
N ILE A 109 -8.67 3.91 2.93
CA ILE A 109 -9.58 4.51 3.91
C ILE A 109 -9.93 5.96 3.52
N VAL A 110 -8.96 6.73 3.06
CA VAL A 110 -9.20 8.10 2.59
C VAL A 110 -9.95 8.10 1.25
N ARG A 111 -9.58 7.21 0.32
CA ARG A 111 -10.29 7.07 -0.98
C ARG A 111 -11.77 6.67 -0.79
N LYS A 112 -12.06 5.87 0.23
CA LYS A 112 -13.44 5.49 0.62
C LYS A 112 -14.14 6.53 1.49
N GLN A 113 -13.52 7.69 1.71
CA GLN A 113 -14.07 8.78 2.52
C GLN A 113 -14.38 8.40 3.99
N LEU A 114 -13.79 7.30 4.48
CA LEU A 114 -13.88 6.89 5.89
C LEU A 114 -13.01 7.75 6.81
N ALA A 115 -12.05 8.50 6.25
CA ALA A 115 -11.23 9.49 6.94
C ALA A 115 -11.02 10.71 6.04
N ARG A 116 -10.99 11.89 6.64
CA ARG A 116 -10.81 13.16 5.94
C ARG A 116 -9.37 13.36 5.47
N THR A 117 -8.39 12.93 6.26
CA THR A 117 -6.97 13.13 5.97
C THR A 117 -6.18 11.83 6.10
N MET A 118 -5.00 11.77 5.44
CA MET A 118 -4.10 10.61 5.54
C MET A 118 -3.59 10.39 6.97
N LEU A 119 -3.38 11.45 7.74
CA LEU A 119 -2.95 11.36 9.15
C LEU A 119 -4.07 10.81 10.04
N GLN A 120 -5.30 11.25 9.81
CA GLN A 120 -6.48 10.73 10.51
C GLN A 120 -6.71 9.24 10.20
N ALA A 121 -6.59 8.85 8.93
CA ALA A 121 -6.66 7.44 8.54
C ALA A 121 -5.61 6.59 9.27
N ARG A 122 -4.38 7.09 9.38
CA ARG A 122 -3.33 6.43 10.14
C ARG A 122 -3.69 6.29 11.62
N GLN A 123 -4.25 7.32 12.23
CA GLN A 123 -4.71 7.29 13.63
C GLN A 123 -5.79 6.23 13.82
N PHE A 124 -6.80 6.17 12.95
CA PHE A 124 -7.85 5.16 13.03
C PHE A 124 -7.32 3.74 12.94
N ILE A 125 -6.35 3.49 12.05
CA ILE A 125 -5.73 2.16 11.92
C ILE A 125 -4.96 1.81 13.19
N THR A 126 -4.10 2.70 13.67
CA THR A 126 -3.25 2.42 14.86
C THR A 126 -4.06 2.26 16.15
N HIS A 127 -5.23 2.89 16.24
CA HIS A 127 -6.15 2.79 17.38
C HIS A 127 -7.22 1.69 17.23
N GLU A 128 -7.01 0.72 16.30
CA GLU A 128 -7.91 -0.42 16.11
C GLU A 128 -9.35 -0.05 15.74
N CYS A 129 -9.55 1.13 15.15
CA CYS A 129 -10.87 1.57 14.72
C CYS A 129 -11.26 1.01 13.35
N VAL A 130 -10.34 0.34 12.64
CA VAL A 130 -10.54 -0.19 11.29
C VAL A 130 -10.52 -1.71 11.31
N ALA A 131 -11.50 -2.32 10.65
CA ALA A 131 -11.53 -3.75 10.38
C ALA A 131 -11.61 -4.00 8.87
N VAL A 132 -10.99 -5.10 8.45
CA VAL A 132 -11.12 -5.67 7.11
C VAL A 132 -11.74 -7.06 7.27
N GLY A 133 -12.98 -7.22 6.82
CA GLY A 133 -13.78 -8.41 7.14
C GLY A 133 -13.99 -8.58 8.65
N HIS A 134 -13.49 -9.67 9.19
CA HIS A 134 -13.60 -9.99 10.63
C HIS A 134 -12.36 -9.56 11.45
N LYS A 135 -11.28 -9.11 10.80
CA LYS A 135 -10.00 -8.80 11.47
C LYS A 135 -9.80 -7.31 11.64
N LYS A 136 -9.48 -6.86 12.86
CA LYS A 136 -8.97 -5.52 13.11
C LYS A 136 -7.52 -5.44 12.67
N ILE A 137 -7.17 -4.43 11.88
CA ILE A 137 -5.82 -4.24 11.34
C ILE A 137 -5.22 -2.97 11.92
N THR A 138 -4.04 -3.12 12.56
CA THR A 138 -3.29 -2.01 13.18
C THR A 138 -2.15 -1.50 12.33
N ALA A 139 -1.86 -2.14 11.19
CA ALA A 139 -0.74 -1.82 10.32
C ALA A 139 -1.16 -0.89 9.17
N PRO A 140 -0.77 0.40 9.14
CA PRO A 140 -1.11 1.33 8.05
C PRO A 140 -0.51 0.91 6.70
N SER A 141 0.57 0.12 6.72
CA SER A 141 1.26 -0.38 5.53
C SER A 141 0.65 -1.66 4.95
N TYR A 142 -0.45 -2.14 5.49
CA TYR A 142 -1.14 -3.33 4.97
C TYR A 142 -1.58 -3.10 3.53
N LEU A 143 -1.23 -4.03 2.63
CA LEU A 143 -1.67 -4.02 1.24
C LEU A 143 -2.98 -4.80 1.16
N VAL A 144 -4.03 -4.11 0.78
CA VAL A 144 -5.38 -4.66 0.71
C VAL A 144 -5.59 -5.33 -0.64
N SER A 145 -6.12 -6.55 -0.63
CA SER A 145 -6.53 -7.22 -1.87
C SER A 145 -7.82 -6.62 -2.43
N VAL A 146 -8.09 -6.85 -3.71
CA VAL A 146 -9.34 -6.41 -4.36
C VAL A 146 -10.57 -7.00 -3.68
N GLN A 147 -10.47 -8.25 -3.22
CA GLN A 147 -11.56 -8.95 -2.53
C GLN A 147 -11.82 -8.40 -1.12
N GLU A 148 -10.79 -7.91 -0.44
CA GLU A 148 -10.88 -7.32 0.89
C GLU A 148 -11.35 -5.86 0.86
N GLU A 149 -11.14 -5.18 -0.24
CA GLU A 149 -11.45 -3.76 -0.37
C GLU A 149 -12.91 -3.40 -0.01
N PRO A 150 -13.95 -4.11 -0.49
CA PRO A 150 -15.34 -3.81 -0.11
C PRO A 150 -15.62 -4.08 1.37
N GLN A 151 -14.81 -4.91 2.03
CA GLN A 151 -15.00 -5.33 3.43
C GLN A 151 -14.35 -4.38 4.44
N ILE A 152 -13.75 -3.28 3.99
CA ILE A 152 -13.16 -2.27 4.88
C ILE A 152 -14.27 -1.50 5.58
N ARG A 153 -14.26 -1.49 6.92
CA ARG A 153 -15.24 -0.78 7.75
C ARG A 153 -14.61 -0.17 9.00
N LEU A 154 -15.24 0.87 9.53
CA LEU A 154 -14.93 1.41 10.85
C LEU A 154 -15.69 0.61 11.92
N VAL A 155 -14.97 0.16 12.96
CA VAL A 155 -15.54 -0.62 14.07
C VAL A 155 -16.02 0.29 15.21
N LYS A 156 -15.31 1.40 15.44
CA LYS A 156 -15.68 2.39 16.46
C LYS A 156 -16.36 3.58 15.79
N PRO A 157 -17.52 4.03 16.28
CA PRO A 157 -18.17 5.22 15.76
C PRO A 157 -17.23 6.44 15.94
N LEU A 158 -17.23 7.33 14.96
CA LEU A 158 -16.58 8.63 15.07
C LEU A 158 -17.21 9.38 16.26
N ASN A 159 -16.40 10.02 17.11
CA ASN A 159 -16.91 10.84 18.18
C ASN A 159 -17.89 11.89 17.62
N VAL A 160 -18.95 12.15 18.38
CA VAL A 160 -20.11 13.03 18.02
C VAL A 160 -19.70 14.39 17.42
N VAL A 161 -18.54 14.93 17.82
CA VAL A 161 -17.98 16.19 17.31
C VAL A 161 -17.64 16.12 15.81
N GLN A 162 -17.25 14.95 15.31
CA GLN A 162 -16.91 14.76 13.88
C GLN A 162 -18.15 14.51 13.02
N GLN A 163 -19.22 13.95 13.58
CA GLN A 163 -20.51 13.79 12.91
C GLN A 163 -21.18 15.15 12.70
N ALA A 164 -21.14 16.03 13.68
CA ALA A 164 -21.73 17.37 13.59
C ALA A 164 -21.04 18.28 12.55
N THR A 165 -19.75 18.07 12.27
CA THR A 165 -19.05 18.80 11.19
C THR A 165 -19.36 18.24 9.80
N LEU A 166 -19.62 16.95 9.66
CA LEU A 166 -20.04 16.34 8.38
C LEU A 166 -21.46 16.79 8.03
N GLU A 167 -22.38 16.80 9.00
CA GLU A 167 -23.76 17.27 8.78
C GLU A 167 -23.84 18.77 8.46
N LYS A 168 -22.92 19.60 8.98
CA LYS A 168 -22.85 21.03 8.64
C LYS A 168 -22.39 21.27 7.20
N THR A 169 -21.36 20.52 6.74
CA THR A 169 -20.88 20.62 5.36
C THR A 169 -21.88 20.08 4.35
N GLU A 170 -22.66 19.05 4.69
CA GLU A 170 -23.74 18.58 3.80
C GLU A 170 -24.92 19.54 3.69
N LYS A 171 -25.19 20.31 4.74
CA LYS A 171 -26.23 21.34 4.73
C LYS A 171 -25.80 22.61 3.96
N GLU A 172 -24.51 22.97 4.02
CA GLU A 172 -23.95 24.10 3.27
C GLU A 172 -23.84 23.83 1.75
N VAL A 173 -23.73 22.58 1.33
CA VAL A 173 -23.69 22.18 -0.10
C VAL A 173 -25.10 22.06 -0.71
N LYS A 174 -26.15 21.96 0.13
CA LYS A 174 -27.56 21.84 -0.33
C LYS A 174 -28.33 23.16 -0.34
N ASN A 175 -27.73 24.26 0.10
CA ASN A 175 -28.24 25.63 -0.01
C ASN A 175 -27.42 26.38 -1.06
#